data_edd49463bfc1213b670900297b1882c2
#
_entry.id   edd49463bfc1213b670900297b1882c2
#
_cell.length_a   1.000
_cell.length_b   1.000
_cell.length_c   1.000
_cell.angle_alpha   90.00
_cell.angle_beta   90.00
_cell.angle_gamma   90.00
#
_symmetry.space_group_name_H-M   'P 1'
#
loop_
_entity.id
_entity.type
_entity.pdbx_description
1 polymer ?
#
loop_
_entity_poly.entity_id
_entity_poly.type
_entity_poly.pdbx_seq_one_letter_code
_entity_poly.pdbx_strand_id
1 'polypeptide(L)'
;EASEELASVVADALLGLPRIRGGAEAVEAARTLIEPCGCAQECGLDEVAELLARAQAAGLKGEVTVDFSVMGSFGYYTGMVLEAYLPRLGAQLGAGGRYDKMFERYGEPRCAAGFSLSLDCIQTALERSADAPRPLRVAVSKGSLFPGAVKLFEAAGLDVANLAEPGRQLIIRGKDVEYIIVRPTDAPAFVAFGGADCGI
;
A
#
# COMPACT_ATOMS: atom_id res chain seq x y z
N GLU A 1 27.45 6.81 25.89
CA GLU A 1 27.79 7.61 24.69
C GLU A 1 27.64 6.75 23.42
N ALA A 2 28.50 5.74 23.15
CA ALA A 2 28.39 4.92 21.92
C ALA A 2 27.05 4.16 21.78
N SER A 3 26.46 3.69 22.89
CA SER A 3 25.16 3.01 22.90
C SER A 3 23.99 4.00 22.65
N GLU A 4 24.09 5.21 23.12
CA GLU A 4 23.09 6.28 22.90
C GLU A 4 23.16 6.80 21.46
N GLU A 5 24.35 6.93 20.92
CA GLU A 5 24.56 7.33 19.54
C GLU A 5 24.00 6.29 18.55
N LEU A 6 24.24 4.99 18.81
CA LEU A 6 23.68 3.92 18.03
C LEU A 6 22.14 3.87 18.13
N ALA A 7 21.58 4.13 19.32
CA ALA A 7 20.13 4.19 19.51
C ALA A 7 19.50 5.35 18.73
N SER A 8 20.17 6.51 18.66
CA SER A 8 19.72 7.64 17.84
C SER A 8 19.71 7.31 16.34
N VAL A 9 20.78 6.71 15.84
CA VAL A 9 20.91 6.32 14.43
C VAL A 9 19.83 5.32 14.01
N VAL A 10 19.56 4.33 14.86
CA VAL A 10 18.49 3.35 14.60
C VAL A 10 17.12 4.01 14.63
N ALA A 11 16.88 4.94 15.58
CA ALA A 11 15.62 5.67 15.65
C ALA A 11 15.38 6.52 14.38
N ASP A 12 16.41 7.20 13.88
CA ASP A 12 16.33 8.00 12.66
C ASP A 12 16.02 7.11 11.44
N ALA A 13 16.65 5.93 11.35
CA ALA A 13 16.37 4.95 10.32
C ALA A 13 14.91 4.45 10.38
N LEU A 14 14.42 4.09 11.55
CA LEU A 14 13.05 3.61 11.76
C LEU A 14 11.99 4.68 11.43
N LEU A 15 12.27 5.94 11.71
CA LEU A 15 11.37 7.05 11.41
C LEU A 15 11.47 7.51 9.95
N GLY A 16 12.63 7.32 9.33
CA GLY A 16 12.90 7.76 7.97
C GLY A 16 12.46 6.76 6.90
N LEU A 17 12.73 5.46 7.10
CA LEU A 17 12.40 4.41 6.14
C LEU A 17 10.95 4.45 5.63
N PRO A 18 9.91 4.55 6.49
CA PRO A 18 8.52 4.58 6.02
C PRO A 18 8.14 5.79 5.16
N ARG A 19 9.03 6.78 5.05
CA ARG A 19 8.82 7.96 4.22
C ARG A 19 9.46 7.83 2.84
N ILE A 20 10.26 6.79 2.63
CA ILE A 20 10.96 6.55 1.37
C ILE A 20 10.05 5.73 0.45
N ARG A 21 9.83 6.29 -0.74
CA ARG A 21 9.01 5.69 -1.78
C ARG A 21 9.55 6.12 -3.15
N GLY A 22 9.48 5.24 -4.15
CA GLY A 22 9.89 5.56 -5.52
C GLY A 22 10.43 4.35 -6.28
N GLY A 23 11.27 4.61 -7.27
CA GLY A 23 11.94 3.59 -8.07
C GLY A 23 13.28 3.16 -7.48
N ALA A 24 14.28 3.03 -8.34
CA ALA A 24 15.63 2.65 -7.92
C ALA A 24 16.27 3.68 -6.97
N GLU A 25 15.93 4.95 -7.12
CA GLU A 25 16.39 6.03 -6.23
C GLU A 25 15.92 5.85 -4.79
N ALA A 26 14.74 5.25 -4.57
CA ALA A 26 14.23 4.95 -3.24
C ALA A 26 15.06 3.86 -2.55
N VAL A 27 15.55 2.87 -3.30
CA VAL A 27 16.43 1.83 -2.76
C VAL A 27 17.76 2.43 -2.31
N GLU A 28 18.34 3.34 -3.11
CA GLU A 28 19.59 4.01 -2.75
C GLU A 28 19.42 4.99 -1.57
N ALA A 29 18.29 5.69 -1.50
CA ALA A 29 17.97 6.51 -0.35
C ALA A 29 17.82 5.70 0.94
N ALA A 30 17.16 4.54 0.86
CA ALA A 30 17.05 3.62 1.98
C ALA A 30 18.43 3.08 2.40
N ARG A 31 19.28 2.70 1.43
CA ARG A 31 20.64 2.23 1.68
C ARG A 31 21.46 3.27 2.45
N THR A 32 21.44 4.51 1.97
CA THR A 32 22.16 5.63 2.61
C THR A 32 21.65 5.88 4.04
N LEU A 33 20.33 5.76 4.26
CA LEU A 33 19.73 5.99 5.57
C LEU A 33 20.12 4.93 6.60
N ILE A 34 20.24 3.65 6.18
CA ILE A 34 20.55 2.54 7.09
C ILE A 34 22.03 2.18 7.14
N GLU A 35 22.87 2.75 6.29
CA GLU A 35 24.31 2.51 6.29
C GLU A 35 24.97 2.73 7.67
N PRO A 36 24.63 3.83 8.40
CA PRO A 36 25.17 4.03 9.76
C PRO A 36 24.75 2.97 10.79
N CYS A 37 23.67 2.21 10.51
CA CYS A 37 23.22 1.12 11.37
C CYS A 37 24.07 -0.15 11.21
N GLY A 38 24.96 -0.24 10.21
CA GLY A 38 25.82 -1.37 9.92
C GLY A 38 25.10 -2.60 9.37
N CYS A 39 23.82 -2.50 8.98
CA CYS A 39 23.00 -3.63 8.50
C CYS A 39 22.60 -3.52 7.02
N ALA A 40 23.14 -2.56 6.28
CA ALA A 40 22.75 -2.27 4.91
C ALA A 40 22.90 -3.45 3.94
N GLN A 41 23.82 -4.38 4.22
CA GLN A 41 24.06 -5.57 3.39
C GLN A 41 23.12 -6.74 3.72
N GLU A 42 22.51 -6.75 4.91
CA GLU A 42 21.70 -7.87 5.39
C GLU A 42 20.20 -7.63 5.30
N CYS A 43 19.78 -6.42 4.86
CA CYS A 43 18.38 -6.00 4.89
C CYS A 43 17.59 -6.24 3.60
N GLY A 44 18.14 -6.97 2.63
CA GLY A 44 17.42 -7.38 1.41
C GLY A 44 17.25 -6.28 0.35
N LEU A 45 17.97 -5.14 0.46
CA LEU A 45 17.87 -4.05 -0.54
C LEU A 45 18.40 -4.48 -1.92
N ASP A 46 19.37 -5.39 -1.96
CA ASP A 46 19.90 -5.89 -3.23
C ASP A 46 18.87 -6.72 -3.98
N GLU A 47 18.11 -7.57 -3.26
CA GLU A 47 17.01 -8.33 -3.86
C GLU A 47 15.90 -7.40 -4.37
N VAL A 48 15.60 -6.32 -3.67
CA VAL A 48 14.61 -5.33 -4.12
C VAL A 48 15.09 -4.63 -5.39
N ALA A 49 16.36 -4.21 -5.43
CA ALA A 49 16.96 -3.59 -6.61
C ALA A 49 16.93 -4.53 -7.83
N GLU A 50 17.31 -5.79 -7.63
CA GLU A 50 17.28 -6.81 -8.68
C GLU A 50 15.85 -7.06 -9.18
N LEU A 51 14.85 -7.14 -8.29
CA LEU A 51 13.46 -7.30 -8.68
C LEU A 51 12.97 -6.13 -9.54
N LEU A 52 13.28 -4.89 -9.15
CA LEU A 52 12.93 -3.70 -9.94
C LEU A 52 13.55 -3.77 -11.33
N ALA A 53 14.82 -4.11 -11.44
CA ALA A 53 15.51 -4.22 -12.72
C ALA A 53 14.87 -5.31 -13.61
N ARG A 54 14.53 -6.45 -13.03
CA ARG A 54 13.85 -7.56 -13.75
C ARG A 54 12.43 -7.15 -14.17
N ALA A 55 11.68 -6.44 -13.34
CA ALA A 55 10.35 -5.95 -13.67
C ALA A 55 10.38 -4.97 -14.85
N GLN A 56 11.35 -4.06 -14.87
CA GLN A 56 11.58 -3.14 -15.98
C GLN A 56 11.96 -3.89 -17.26
N ALA A 57 12.89 -4.85 -17.18
CA ALA A 57 13.32 -5.66 -18.31
C ALA A 57 12.18 -6.53 -18.88
N ALA A 58 11.26 -6.97 -18.06
CA ALA A 58 10.07 -7.72 -18.47
C ALA A 58 9.02 -6.87 -19.21
N GLY A 59 9.23 -5.55 -19.31
CA GLY A 59 8.34 -4.65 -20.02
C GLY A 59 6.95 -4.55 -19.40
N LEU A 60 6.85 -4.62 -18.09
CA LEU A 60 5.57 -4.43 -17.38
C LEU A 60 5.00 -3.05 -17.73
N LYS A 61 3.74 -3.04 -18.16
CA LYS A 61 3.05 -1.79 -18.54
C LYS A 61 2.61 -0.95 -17.33
N GLY A 62 2.69 -1.50 -16.13
CA GLY A 62 2.36 -0.83 -14.88
C GLY A 62 3.58 -0.14 -14.26
N GLU A 63 3.33 0.82 -13.40
CA GLU A 63 4.35 1.42 -12.56
C GLU A 63 4.72 0.44 -11.43
N VAL A 64 6.01 0.19 -11.26
CA VAL A 64 6.54 -0.60 -10.15
C VAL A 64 7.31 0.34 -9.25
N THR A 65 6.84 0.47 -8.01
CA THR A 65 7.45 1.33 -6.99
C THR A 65 7.84 0.52 -5.77
N VAL A 66 8.88 0.94 -5.08
CA VAL A 66 9.24 0.50 -3.74
C VAL A 66 8.61 1.44 -2.73
N ASP A 67 8.00 0.88 -1.70
CA ASP A 67 7.42 1.63 -0.60
C ASP A 67 7.79 0.95 0.72
N PHE A 68 8.68 1.58 1.48
CA PHE A 68 9.13 1.03 2.77
C PHE A 68 8.12 1.22 3.91
N SER A 69 6.97 1.84 3.65
CA SER A 69 5.86 1.88 4.61
C SER A 69 4.98 0.63 4.58
N VAL A 70 5.08 -0.18 3.52
CA VAL A 70 4.29 -1.40 3.37
C VAL A 70 4.77 -2.46 4.35
N MET A 71 3.91 -2.83 5.27
CA MET A 71 4.13 -3.90 6.22
C MET A 71 3.20 -5.06 5.88
N GLY A 72 3.77 -6.24 5.64
CA GLY A 72 2.99 -7.43 5.38
C GLY A 72 1.95 -7.69 6.47
N SER A 73 0.69 -7.89 6.07
CA SER A 73 -0.44 -8.15 6.98
C SER A 73 -0.26 -9.43 7.79
N PHE A 74 0.63 -10.31 7.36
CA PHE A 74 0.84 -11.63 7.94
C PHE A 74 2.28 -11.77 8.41
N GLY A 75 2.46 -12.17 9.67
CA GLY A 75 3.77 -12.36 10.30
C GLY A 75 4.59 -13.56 9.78
N TYR A 76 4.17 -14.21 8.69
CA TYR A 76 4.88 -15.33 8.10
C TYR A 76 5.82 -14.93 6.94
N TYR A 77 5.74 -13.70 6.44
CA TYR A 77 6.66 -13.24 5.40
C TYR A 77 8.11 -13.19 5.90
N THR A 78 9.03 -13.64 5.09
CA THR A 78 10.47 -13.73 5.40
C THR A 78 11.34 -12.88 4.48
N GLY A 79 10.72 -12.16 3.57
CA GLY A 79 11.39 -11.31 2.59
C GLY A 79 10.44 -10.28 2.03
N MET A 80 10.61 -9.96 0.75
CA MET A 80 9.78 -8.96 0.07
C MET A 80 8.28 -9.28 0.15
N VAL A 81 7.51 -8.22 0.34
CA VAL A 81 6.05 -8.20 0.22
C VAL A 81 5.69 -7.44 -1.04
N LEU A 82 4.73 -7.94 -1.79
CA LEU A 82 4.24 -7.36 -3.03
C LEU A 82 2.76 -7.03 -2.88
N GLU A 83 2.38 -5.86 -3.32
CA GLU A 83 0.98 -5.45 -3.39
C GLU A 83 0.67 -4.95 -4.80
N ALA A 84 -0.46 -5.34 -5.34
CA ALA A 84 -0.92 -4.88 -6.64
C ALA A 84 -2.15 -3.99 -6.46
N TYR A 85 -2.11 -2.85 -7.09
CA TYR A 85 -3.20 -1.90 -7.16
C TYR A 85 -3.56 -1.65 -8.61
N LEU A 86 -4.84 -1.47 -8.88
CA LEU A 86 -5.30 -1.04 -10.19
C LEU A 86 -5.75 0.41 -10.08
N PRO A 87 -5.17 1.32 -10.90
CA PRO A 87 -5.66 2.68 -10.96
C PRO A 87 -7.19 2.69 -11.15
N ARG A 88 -7.90 3.55 -10.41
CA ARG A 88 -9.35 3.70 -10.45
C ARG A 88 -10.17 2.59 -9.78
N LEU A 89 -9.57 1.57 -9.18
CA LEU A 89 -10.35 0.55 -8.46
C LEU A 89 -10.70 0.98 -7.04
N GLY A 90 -9.83 1.69 -6.36
CA GLY A 90 -10.02 2.09 -4.96
C GLY A 90 -9.83 0.94 -3.97
N ALA A 91 -9.30 -0.19 -4.42
CA ALA A 91 -9.02 -1.36 -3.61
C ALA A 91 -7.74 -2.06 -4.08
N GLN A 92 -7.10 -2.77 -3.16
CA GLN A 92 -5.99 -3.64 -3.46
C GLN A 92 -6.47 -4.81 -4.33
N LEU A 93 -5.83 -5.00 -5.47
CA LEU A 93 -6.15 -6.08 -6.41
C LEU A 93 -5.62 -7.42 -5.92
N GLY A 94 -4.49 -7.41 -5.26
CA GLY A 94 -3.86 -8.61 -4.72
C GLY A 94 -2.62 -8.29 -3.91
N ALA A 95 -2.15 -9.30 -3.18
CA ALA A 95 -0.95 -9.23 -2.37
C ALA A 95 -0.23 -10.57 -2.33
N GLY A 96 1.07 -10.51 -2.05
CA GLY A 96 1.90 -11.69 -1.90
C GLY A 96 3.27 -11.37 -1.36
N GLY A 97 4.13 -12.36 -1.33
CA GLY A 97 5.50 -12.20 -0.85
C GLY A 97 6.22 -13.53 -0.67
N ARG A 98 7.42 -13.45 -0.12
CA ARG A 98 8.27 -14.61 0.19
C ARG A 98 8.01 -15.07 1.62
N TYR A 99 7.86 -16.39 1.83
CA TYR A 99 7.52 -16.98 3.14
C TYR A 99 8.19 -18.35 3.39
N ASP A 100 9.49 -18.40 3.24
CA ASP A 100 10.29 -19.65 3.33
C ASP A 100 10.08 -20.41 4.66
N LYS A 101 10.01 -19.70 5.79
CA LYS A 101 9.84 -20.30 7.12
C LYS A 101 8.49 -21.00 7.33
N MET A 102 7.51 -20.78 6.47
CA MET A 102 6.25 -21.48 6.60
C MET A 102 6.43 -22.99 6.39
N PHE A 103 7.31 -23.39 5.46
CA PHE A 103 7.53 -24.79 5.15
C PHE A 103 8.40 -25.52 6.19
N GLU A 104 9.21 -24.80 6.96
CA GLU A 104 9.99 -25.41 8.06
C GLU A 104 9.11 -26.12 9.10
N ARG A 105 7.86 -25.66 9.26
CA ARG A 105 6.88 -26.29 10.17
C ARG A 105 6.33 -27.62 9.66
N TYR A 106 6.46 -27.90 8.38
CA TYR A 106 5.88 -29.07 7.71
C TYR A 106 6.94 -30.05 7.18
N GLY A 107 8.21 -29.80 7.43
CA GLY A 107 9.27 -30.68 6.98
C GLY A 107 10.57 -29.93 6.67
N GLU A 108 11.18 -30.22 5.53
CA GLU A 108 12.41 -29.59 5.12
C GLU A 108 12.24 -28.13 4.71
N PRO A 109 13.20 -27.24 5.04
CA PRO A 109 13.16 -25.85 4.62
C PRO A 109 13.18 -25.74 3.09
N ARG A 110 12.26 -24.95 2.54
CA ARG A 110 12.14 -24.69 1.10
C ARG A 110 11.86 -23.21 0.87
N CYS A 111 12.44 -22.70 -0.21
CA CYS A 111 12.05 -21.37 -0.68
C CYS A 111 10.60 -21.37 -1.15
N ALA A 112 9.83 -20.42 -0.68
CA ALA A 112 8.44 -20.29 -1.04
C ALA A 112 8.04 -18.83 -1.23
N ALA A 113 7.31 -18.58 -2.29
CA ALA A 113 6.66 -17.31 -2.56
C ALA A 113 5.29 -17.55 -3.17
N GLY A 114 4.35 -16.66 -2.92
CA GLY A 114 3.02 -16.75 -3.47
C GLY A 114 2.37 -15.40 -3.60
N PHE A 115 1.32 -15.36 -4.41
CA PHE A 115 0.55 -14.16 -4.68
C PHE A 115 -0.92 -14.52 -4.81
N SER A 116 -1.80 -13.74 -4.18
CA SER A 116 -3.25 -13.89 -4.29
C SER A 116 -3.86 -12.70 -4.99
N LEU A 117 -4.91 -12.96 -5.78
CA LEU A 117 -5.69 -11.94 -6.47
C LEU A 117 -7.15 -12.02 -6.03
N SER A 118 -7.80 -10.87 -5.88
CA SER A 118 -9.23 -10.77 -5.62
C SER A 118 -10.00 -10.84 -6.95
N LEU A 119 -10.78 -11.91 -7.15
CA LEU A 119 -11.62 -12.06 -8.33
C LEU A 119 -12.69 -10.96 -8.41
N ASP A 120 -13.29 -10.58 -7.27
CA ASP A 120 -14.29 -9.52 -7.22
C ASP A 120 -13.70 -8.17 -7.65
N CYS A 121 -12.45 -7.89 -7.24
CA CYS A 121 -11.75 -6.69 -7.67
C CYS A 121 -11.44 -6.72 -9.16
N ILE A 122 -11.02 -7.87 -9.70
CA ILE A 122 -10.76 -8.05 -11.13
C ILE A 122 -12.04 -7.84 -11.93
N GLN A 123 -13.15 -8.45 -11.53
CA GLN A 123 -14.44 -8.30 -12.18
C GLN A 123 -14.88 -6.83 -12.20
N THR A 124 -14.83 -6.17 -11.03
CA THR A 124 -15.16 -4.73 -10.91
C THR A 124 -14.29 -3.87 -11.83
N ALA A 125 -13.00 -4.21 -11.92
CA ALA A 125 -12.07 -3.49 -12.80
C ALA A 125 -12.41 -3.62 -14.28
N LEU A 126 -12.81 -4.81 -14.70
CA LEU A 126 -13.21 -5.10 -16.09
C LEU A 126 -14.55 -4.43 -16.45
N GLU A 127 -15.48 -4.36 -15.51
CA GLU A 127 -16.78 -3.70 -15.69
C GLU A 127 -16.67 -2.18 -15.78
N ARG A 128 -15.65 -1.60 -15.16
CA ARG A 128 -15.37 -0.16 -15.20
C ARG A 128 -14.60 0.21 -16.48
N SER A 129 -15.32 0.43 -17.57
CA SER A 129 -14.67 0.87 -18.81
C SER A 129 -13.95 2.22 -18.62
N ALA A 130 -12.80 2.37 -19.27
CA ALA A 130 -11.95 3.55 -19.15
C ALA A 130 -12.63 4.86 -19.61
N ASP A 131 -13.67 4.76 -20.44
CA ASP A 131 -14.33 5.88 -21.11
C ASP A 131 -15.68 6.27 -20.47
N ALA A 132 -16.17 5.55 -19.46
CA ALA A 132 -17.38 5.93 -18.76
C ALA A 132 -17.08 7.09 -17.77
N PRO A 133 -17.94 8.14 -17.71
CA PRO A 133 -17.83 9.15 -16.68
C PRO A 133 -17.89 8.46 -15.32
N ARG A 134 -16.81 8.57 -14.55
CA ARG A 134 -16.71 7.94 -13.24
C ARG A 134 -17.08 8.92 -12.14
N PRO A 135 -17.71 8.47 -11.05
CA PRO A 135 -17.96 9.30 -9.90
C PRO A 135 -16.64 9.76 -9.25
N LEU A 136 -16.67 10.89 -8.58
CA LEU A 136 -15.57 11.35 -7.72
C LEU A 136 -15.34 10.30 -6.61
N ARG A 137 -14.14 9.82 -6.46
CA ARG A 137 -13.79 8.84 -5.42
C ARG A 137 -13.09 9.52 -4.27
N VAL A 138 -13.61 9.33 -3.08
CA VAL A 138 -13.11 9.97 -1.86
C VAL A 138 -12.75 8.89 -0.84
N ALA A 139 -11.47 8.80 -0.47
CA ALA A 139 -11.03 7.95 0.63
C ALA A 139 -11.42 8.60 1.97
N VAL A 140 -12.22 7.91 2.76
CA VAL A 140 -12.74 8.42 4.03
C VAL A 140 -12.29 7.54 5.18
N SER A 141 -11.61 8.16 6.15
CA SER A 141 -11.10 7.45 7.31
C SER A 141 -12.20 7.18 8.33
N LYS A 142 -12.28 5.94 8.82
CA LYS A 142 -13.13 5.62 10.00
C LYS A 142 -12.54 6.22 11.26
N GLY A 143 -13.40 6.53 12.22
CA GLY A 143 -13.00 6.99 13.55
C GLY A 143 -13.50 8.40 13.88
N SER A 144 -12.72 9.13 14.67
CA SER A 144 -13.11 10.46 15.19
C SER A 144 -13.33 11.52 14.12
N LEU A 145 -12.67 11.40 12.97
CA LEU A 145 -12.80 12.33 11.85
C LEU A 145 -14.04 12.06 10.99
N PHE A 146 -14.60 10.86 11.03
CA PHE A 146 -15.70 10.46 10.15
C PHE A 146 -16.94 11.36 10.22
N PRO A 147 -17.47 11.72 11.41
CA PRO A 147 -18.65 12.60 11.49
C PRO A 147 -18.38 14.00 10.94
N GLY A 148 -17.16 14.50 11.10
CA GLY A 148 -16.74 15.79 10.55
C GLY A 148 -16.63 15.74 9.03
N ALA A 149 -16.10 14.67 8.49
CA ALA A 149 -16.00 14.45 7.05
C ALA A 149 -17.38 14.39 6.39
N VAL A 150 -18.35 13.66 6.97
CA VAL A 150 -19.72 13.59 6.45
C VAL A 150 -20.34 14.99 6.35
N LYS A 151 -20.23 15.81 7.40
CA LYS A 151 -20.73 17.20 7.39
C LYS A 151 -20.06 18.07 6.34
N LEU A 152 -18.74 17.88 6.16
CA LEU A 152 -17.99 18.63 5.14
C LEU A 152 -18.46 18.27 3.73
N PHE A 153 -18.68 17.00 3.45
CA PHE A 153 -19.15 16.52 2.15
C PHE A 153 -20.59 17.01 1.87
N GLU A 154 -21.46 16.97 2.87
CA GLU A 154 -22.81 17.52 2.77
C GLU A 154 -22.79 19.02 2.47
N ALA A 155 -21.94 19.77 3.17
CA ALA A 155 -21.75 21.20 2.93
C ALA A 155 -21.18 21.50 1.54
N ALA A 156 -20.37 20.60 1.00
CA ALA A 156 -19.85 20.66 -0.37
C ALA A 156 -20.86 20.23 -1.44
N GLY A 157 -22.08 19.84 -1.05
CA GLY A 157 -23.14 19.41 -1.97
C GLY A 157 -22.98 18.00 -2.52
N LEU A 158 -22.13 17.17 -1.91
CA LEU A 158 -21.99 15.78 -2.28
C LEU A 158 -23.12 14.93 -1.66
N ASP A 159 -23.52 13.87 -2.36
CA ASP A 159 -24.53 12.93 -1.87
C ASP A 159 -23.94 12.05 -0.74
N VAL A 160 -24.41 12.28 0.48
CA VAL A 160 -23.98 11.57 1.69
C VAL A 160 -25.04 10.61 2.25
N ALA A 161 -26.16 10.42 1.56
CA ALA A 161 -27.32 9.69 2.07
C ALA A 161 -26.95 8.28 2.60
N ASN A 162 -26.10 7.57 1.86
CA ASN A 162 -25.64 6.23 2.24
C ASN A 162 -24.38 6.25 3.11
N LEU A 163 -23.69 7.37 3.22
CA LEU A 163 -22.45 7.51 3.97
C LEU A 163 -22.68 7.62 5.48
N ALA A 164 -23.81 8.19 5.89
CA ALA A 164 -24.12 8.42 7.31
C ALA A 164 -24.17 7.10 8.11
N GLU A 165 -24.63 6.01 7.49
CA GLU A 165 -24.68 4.66 8.09
C GLU A 165 -24.03 3.62 7.20
N PRO A 166 -22.69 3.60 7.11
CA PRO A 166 -21.95 2.77 6.13
C PRO A 166 -22.05 1.26 6.39
N GLY A 167 -22.48 0.83 7.58
CA GLY A 167 -22.54 -0.56 7.97
C GLY A 167 -21.16 -1.24 7.85
N ARG A 168 -21.10 -2.39 7.14
CA ARG A 168 -19.88 -3.15 6.83
C ARG A 168 -19.33 -2.87 5.42
N GLN A 169 -19.98 -2.01 4.66
CA GLN A 169 -19.55 -1.70 3.30
C GLN A 169 -18.24 -0.91 3.32
N LEU A 170 -17.34 -1.27 2.42
CA LEU A 170 -16.08 -0.56 2.22
C LEU A 170 -16.17 0.48 1.10
N ILE A 171 -17.12 0.30 0.18
CA ILE A 171 -17.39 1.22 -0.91
C ILE A 171 -18.85 1.63 -0.82
N ILE A 172 -19.11 2.91 -0.71
CA ILE A 172 -20.44 3.50 -0.58
C ILE A 172 -20.66 4.40 -1.77
N ARG A 173 -21.73 4.15 -2.52
CA ARG A 173 -22.05 4.86 -3.75
C ARG A 173 -23.12 5.91 -3.49
N GLY A 174 -22.79 7.16 -3.83
CA GLY A 174 -23.73 8.25 -4.03
C GLY A 174 -24.02 8.49 -5.52
N LYS A 175 -24.74 9.56 -5.83
CA LYS A 175 -25.15 9.88 -7.21
C LYS A 175 -23.95 10.11 -8.14
N ASP A 176 -23.03 10.99 -7.73
CA ASP A 176 -21.85 11.40 -8.51
C ASP A 176 -20.54 11.22 -7.71
N VAL A 177 -20.60 10.51 -6.59
CA VAL A 177 -19.49 10.30 -5.68
C VAL A 177 -19.46 8.85 -5.19
N GLU A 178 -18.26 8.34 -4.98
CA GLU A 178 -18.00 7.03 -4.38
C GLU A 178 -17.07 7.21 -3.18
N TYR A 179 -17.54 6.85 -2.00
CA TYR A 179 -16.74 6.91 -0.78
C TYR A 179 -16.10 5.57 -0.51
N ILE A 180 -14.80 5.59 -0.28
CA ILE A 180 -14.00 4.39 0.01
C ILE A 180 -13.59 4.47 1.46
N ILE A 181 -14.10 3.56 2.27
CA ILE A 181 -13.82 3.52 3.70
C ILE A 181 -12.48 2.85 3.92
N VAL A 182 -11.53 3.62 4.45
CA VAL A 182 -10.15 3.17 4.67
C VAL A 182 -9.72 3.40 6.11
N ARG A 183 -8.57 2.82 6.49
CA ARG A 183 -7.90 3.20 7.73
C ARG A 183 -7.23 4.56 7.56
N PRO A 184 -7.09 5.37 8.62
CA PRO A 184 -6.41 6.67 8.52
C PRO A 184 -5.01 6.61 7.92
N THR A 185 -4.27 5.54 8.23
CA THR A 185 -2.91 5.29 7.71
C THR A 185 -2.88 4.98 6.22
N ASP A 186 -3.98 4.46 5.67
CA ASP A 186 -4.04 3.95 4.30
C ASP A 186 -4.56 5.01 3.32
N ALA A 187 -5.28 6.03 3.81
CA ALA A 187 -5.87 7.07 2.95
C ALA A 187 -4.85 7.76 2.03
N PRO A 188 -3.65 8.16 2.48
CA PRO A 188 -2.65 8.75 1.59
C PRO A 188 -2.18 7.80 0.48
N ALA A 189 -2.01 6.52 0.81
CA ALA A 189 -1.61 5.50 -0.16
C ALA A 189 -2.68 5.28 -1.22
N PHE A 190 -3.96 5.23 -0.82
CA PHE A 190 -5.09 5.12 -1.75
C PHE A 190 -5.13 6.26 -2.76
N VAL A 191 -4.87 7.49 -2.34
CA VAL A 191 -4.81 8.64 -3.23
C VAL A 191 -3.56 8.58 -4.12
N ALA A 192 -2.40 8.29 -3.54
CA ALA A 192 -1.14 8.24 -4.28
C ALA A 192 -1.16 7.18 -5.40
N PHE A 193 -1.79 6.03 -5.15
CA PHE A 193 -1.91 4.94 -6.14
C PHE A 193 -3.16 5.06 -7.03
N GLY A 194 -3.87 6.17 -7.01
CA GLY A 194 -5.05 6.40 -7.84
C GLY A 194 -6.27 5.56 -7.45
N GLY A 195 -6.28 4.99 -6.26
CA GLY A 195 -7.42 4.30 -5.67
C GLY A 195 -8.56 5.26 -5.32
N ALA A 196 -8.23 6.48 -4.93
CA ALA A 196 -9.16 7.58 -4.72
C ALA A 196 -8.61 8.85 -5.39
N ASP A 197 -9.49 9.82 -5.64
CA ASP A 197 -9.12 11.11 -6.22
C ASP A 197 -8.66 12.10 -5.14
N CYS A 198 -9.24 11.97 -3.95
CA CYS A 198 -8.85 12.69 -2.74
C CYS A 198 -9.15 11.86 -1.49
N GLY A 199 -8.69 12.32 -0.32
CA GLY A 199 -8.89 11.63 0.95
C GLY A 199 -8.96 12.58 2.14
N ILE A 200 -9.60 12.13 3.23
CA ILE A 200 -9.74 12.84 4.49
C ILE A 200 -9.63 11.89 5.69
#